data_3c3494bec588aeae96d4fc478bca50e2
#
_entry.id   3c3494bec588aeae96d4fc478bca50e2
#
_cell.length_a   1.000
_cell.length_b   1.000
_cell.length_c   1.000
_cell.angle_alpha   90.00
_cell.angle_beta   90.00
_cell.angle_gamma   90.00
#
_symmetry.space_group_name_H-M   'P 1'
#
loop_
_entity.id
_entity.type
_entity.pdbx_description
1 polymer ?
#
loop_
_entity_poly.entity_id
_entity_poly.type
_entity_poly.pdbx_seq_one_letter_code
_entity_poly.pdbx_strand_id
1 'polypeptide(L)'
;MCEKLNQALQQQALSFETKIPEKRCAVSVQDNGTVEFYLYAPSAETVEVAGVGGCFDTTPIRLAPDGNGGFYKKVTDFPRGMHYYHWFVDGVKLFDPNAAFSYGCFETINTFEVPERGETFYHLKNVPHGTVHLAKYVSGVNGHLKECYVYTPYGSENHPERRYPVLYLQHGVGENETGWIWQGKLNYIMDNLIAERKCREMMVVMSCDYAFIEGEEA
;
A
#
# COMPACT_ATOMS: atom_id res chain seq x y z
N MET A 1 -29.65 -17.89 3.11
CA MET A 1 -29.64 -16.41 2.91
C MET A 1 -28.24 -15.91 2.56
N CYS A 2 -27.18 -16.39 3.22
CA CYS A 2 -25.80 -15.97 2.98
C CYS A 2 -25.27 -16.34 1.57
N GLU A 3 -25.55 -17.54 1.05
CA GLU A 3 -25.11 -17.97 -0.29
C GLU A 3 -25.67 -17.13 -1.43
N LYS A 4 -26.97 -16.77 -1.35
CA LYS A 4 -27.58 -15.91 -2.37
C LYS A 4 -27.01 -14.48 -2.36
N LEU A 5 -26.64 -13.97 -1.19
CA LEU A 5 -25.98 -12.67 -1.06
C LEU A 5 -24.57 -12.70 -1.65
N ASN A 6 -23.80 -13.76 -1.37
CA ASN A 6 -22.47 -13.95 -1.94
C ASN A 6 -22.50 -14.11 -3.47
N GLN A 7 -23.46 -14.85 -4.02
CA GLN A 7 -23.66 -14.95 -5.47
C GLN A 7 -24.04 -13.60 -6.11
N ALA A 8 -24.91 -12.82 -5.45
CA ALA A 8 -25.27 -11.50 -5.93
C ALA A 8 -24.09 -10.51 -5.89
N LEU A 9 -23.26 -10.56 -4.83
CA LEU A 9 -22.05 -9.74 -4.72
C LEU A 9 -20.99 -10.15 -5.76
N GLN A 10 -20.81 -11.44 -6.01
CA GLN A 10 -19.91 -11.93 -7.06
C GLN A 10 -20.42 -11.53 -8.46
N GLN A 11 -21.71 -11.62 -8.73
CA GLN A 11 -22.28 -11.15 -9.99
C GLN A 11 -22.17 -9.64 -10.17
N GLN A 12 -22.31 -8.84 -9.10
CA GLN A 12 -22.07 -7.40 -9.16
C GLN A 12 -20.57 -7.09 -9.41
N ALA A 13 -19.64 -7.78 -8.76
CA ALA A 13 -18.22 -7.65 -9.00
C ALA A 13 -17.88 -7.99 -10.46
N LEU A 14 -18.35 -9.11 -10.98
CA LEU A 14 -18.16 -9.51 -12.38
C LEU A 14 -18.78 -8.51 -13.36
N SER A 15 -19.98 -7.96 -13.06
CA SER A 15 -20.60 -6.93 -13.91
C SER A 15 -19.89 -5.58 -13.85
N PHE A 16 -19.17 -5.32 -12.76
CA PHE A 16 -18.34 -4.14 -12.62
C PHE A 16 -17.02 -4.31 -13.38
N GLU A 17 -16.37 -5.46 -13.28
CA GLU A 17 -15.14 -5.80 -14.02
C GLU A 17 -15.35 -5.74 -15.54
N THR A 18 -16.49 -6.20 -16.06
CA THR A 18 -16.80 -6.12 -17.49
C THR A 18 -17.06 -4.70 -18.02
N LYS A 19 -17.28 -3.73 -17.14
CA LYS A 19 -17.46 -2.31 -17.51
C LYS A 19 -16.19 -1.49 -17.45
N ILE A 20 -15.13 -2.01 -16.83
CA ILE A 20 -13.82 -1.37 -16.82
C ILE A 20 -13.09 -1.81 -18.08
N PRO A 21 -12.73 -0.89 -18.99
CA PRO A 21 -11.91 -1.25 -20.14
C PRO A 21 -10.63 -1.95 -19.66
N GLU A 22 -10.29 -3.09 -20.30
CA GLU A 22 -9.17 -3.97 -19.90
C GLU A 22 -7.81 -3.28 -19.73
N LYS A 23 -7.68 -2.01 -20.16
CA LYS A 23 -6.44 -1.23 -20.08
C LYS A 23 -6.75 0.24 -19.79
N ARG A 24 -7.03 0.58 -18.52
CA ARG A 24 -7.14 2.02 -18.15
C ARG A 24 -5.84 2.57 -17.61
N CYS A 25 -5.25 1.88 -16.70
CA CYS A 25 -4.02 2.28 -16.04
C CYS A 25 -3.36 1.03 -15.50
N ALA A 26 -2.12 0.84 -15.78
CA ALA A 26 -1.41 -0.29 -15.22
C ALA A 26 0.07 0.05 -15.04
N VAL A 27 0.56 -0.27 -13.84
CA VAL A 27 1.96 -0.54 -13.62
C VAL A 27 2.07 -2.06 -13.51
N SER A 28 2.70 -2.69 -14.49
CA SER A 28 2.93 -4.12 -14.52
C SER A 28 4.40 -4.41 -14.22
N VAL A 29 4.64 -5.29 -13.26
CA VAL A 29 5.98 -5.66 -12.80
C VAL A 29 6.25 -7.11 -13.15
N GLN A 30 7.36 -7.37 -13.83
CA GLN A 30 7.82 -8.71 -14.19
C GLN A 30 8.87 -9.20 -13.18
N ASP A 31 9.01 -10.51 -13.02
CA ASP A 31 9.96 -11.14 -12.08
C ASP A 31 11.41 -10.73 -12.31
N ASN A 32 11.77 -10.43 -13.56
CA ASN A 32 13.11 -9.96 -13.92
C ASN A 32 13.41 -8.51 -13.50
N GLY A 33 12.41 -7.78 -12.96
CA GLY A 33 12.53 -6.37 -12.58
C GLY A 33 12.20 -5.39 -13.71
N THR A 34 11.60 -5.88 -14.79
CA THR A 34 11.05 -5.01 -15.82
C THR A 34 9.72 -4.43 -15.33
N VAL A 35 9.55 -3.12 -15.46
CA VAL A 35 8.32 -2.41 -15.17
C VAL A 35 7.74 -1.84 -16.46
N GLU A 36 6.48 -2.09 -16.69
CA GLU A 36 5.72 -1.56 -17.82
C GLU A 36 4.68 -0.57 -17.29
N PHE A 37 4.78 0.66 -17.75
CA PHE A 37 3.83 1.74 -17.47
C PHE A 37 2.88 1.88 -18.64
N TYR A 38 1.59 1.92 -18.35
CA TYR A 38 0.54 2.13 -19.35
C TYR A 38 -0.55 3.04 -18.79
N LEU A 39 -0.98 4.02 -19.58
CA LEU A 39 -2.12 4.88 -19.26
C LEU A 39 -2.95 5.12 -20.52
N TYR A 40 -4.25 4.83 -20.45
CA TYR A 40 -5.19 5.19 -21.51
C TYR A 40 -5.66 6.63 -21.33
N ALA A 41 -5.25 7.49 -22.25
CA ALA A 41 -5.53 8.93 -22.23
C ALA A 41 -5.68 9.46 -23.68
N PRO A 42 -6.78 9.12 -24.38
CA PRO A 42 -6.90 9.30 -25.83
C PRO A 42 -6.92 10.75 -26.28
N SER A 43 -7.16 11.70 -25.37
CA SER A 43 -7.16 13.14 -25.67
C SER A 43 -5.91 13.86 -25.17
N ALA A 44 -4.97 13.14 -24.58
CA ALA A 44 -3.76 13.75 -24.04
C ALA A 44 -2.70 13.97 -25.15
N GLU A 45 -1.94 15.04 -25.01
CA GLU A 45 -0.76 15.31 -25.83
C GLU A 45 0.49 14.66 -25.20
N THR A 46 0.55 14.62 -23.87
CA THR A 46 1.69 14.10 -23.13
C THR A 46 1.24 13.27 -21.93
N VAL A 47 1.92 12.15 -21.70
CA VAL A 47 1.77 11.33 -20.51
C VAL A 47 3.15 11.02 -19.94
N GLU A 48 3.31 11.27 -18.66
CA GLU A 48 4.54 11.04 -17.93
C GLU A 48 4.25 10.36 -16.60
N VAL A 49 5.23 9.62 -16.07
CA VAL A 49 5.22 9.05 -14.72
C VAL A 49 6.50 9.47 -14.01
N ALA A 50 6.38 9.87 -12.76
CA ALA A 50 7.53 10.24 -11.94
C ALA A 50 7.44 9.63 -10.55
N GLY A 51 8.56 9.26 -9.98
CA GLY A 51 8.68 8.87 -8.57
C GLY A 51 8.58 10.09 -7.64
N VAL A 52 8.51 9.80 -6.34
CA VAL A 52 8.45 10.82 -5.28
C VAL A 52 9.71 10.71 -4.39
N GLY A 53 10.85 10.53 -5.01
CA GLY A 53 12.12 10.32 -4.34
C GLY A 53 12.43 8.83 -4.08
N GLY A 54 13.46 8.57 -3.31
CA GLY A 54 13.96 7.21 -3.07
C GLY A 54 14.65 6.63 -4.31
N CYS A 55 14.41 5.34 -4.56
CA CYS A 55 15.01 4.63 -5.71
C CYS A 55 14.36 4.93 -7.05
N PHE A 56 13.15 5.49 -7.05
CA PHE A 56 12.48 5.97 -8.26
C PHE A 56 12.64 7.48 -8.34
N ASP A 57 13.40 7.93 -9.34
CA ASP A 57 13.74 9.34 -9.54
C ASP A 57 12.48 10.20 -9.72
N THR A 58 12.56 11.42 -9.22
CA THR A 58 11.55 12.47 -9.45
C THR A 58 11.57 13.01 -10.88
N THR A 59 12.60 12.67 -11.68
CA THR A 59 12.66 13.03 -13.09
C THR A 59 11.56 12.28 -13.87
N PRO A 60 10.63 13.00 -14.53
CA PRO A 60 9.55 12.35 -15.23
C PRO A 60 10.03 11.45 -16.37
N ILE A 61 9.47 10.25 -16.43
CA ILE A 61 9.62 9.30 -17.54
C ILE A 61 8.47 9.55 -18.52
N ARG A 62 8.78 10.02 -19.71
CA ARG A 62 7.78 10.24 -20.76
C ARG A 62 7.39 8.92 -21.42
N LEU A 63 6.08 8.69 -21.57
CA LEU A 63 5.51 7.56 -22.26
C LEU A 63 5.33 7.88 -23.76
N ALA A 64 5.44 6.86 -24.60
CA ALA A 64 5.18 6.96 -26.04
C ALA A 64 3.71 6.58 -26.33
N PRO A 65 3.04 7.25 -27.28
CA PRO A 65 1.69 6.85 -27.69
C PRO A 65 1.71 5.49 -28.39
N ASP A 66 0.69 4.67 -28.14
CA ASP A 66 0.52 3.33 -28.76
C ASP A 66 -0.28 3.35 -30.08
N GLY A 67 -0.77 4.52 -30.49
CA GLY A 67 -1.60 4.72 -31.68
C GLY A 67 -3.08 4.39 -31.49
N ASN A 68 -3.51 3.94 -30.30
CA ASN A 68 -4.89 3.56 -29.98
C ASN A 68 -5.46 4.35 -28.77
N GLY A 69 -4.87 5.50 -28.47
CA GLY A 69 -5.26 6.35 -27.35
C GLY A 69 -4.59 5.99 -26.03
N GLY A 70 -3.70 5.01 -26.02
CA GLY A 70 -2.87 4.67 -24.87
C GLY A 70 -1.45 5.24 -25.00
N PHE A 71 -0.79 5.35 -23.86
CA PHE A 71 0.62 5.71 -23.73
C PHE A 71 1.34 4.60 -22.98
N TYR A 72 2.55 4.29 -23.42
CA TYR A 72 3.29 3.14 -22.94
C TYR A 72 4.79 3.44 -22.76
N LYS A 73 5.37 2.85 -21.72
CA LYS A 73 6.81 2.81 -21.49
C LYS A 73 7.21 1.55 -20.76
N LYS A 74 8.26 0.90 -21.27
CA LYS A 74 8.91 -0.22 -20.61
C LYS A 74 10.28 0.22 -20.09
N VAL A 75 10.56 -0.11 -18.83
CA VAL A 75 11.83 0.16 -18.15
C VAL A 75 12.38 -1.16 -17.64
N THR A 76 13.58 -1.52 -18.08
CA THR A 76 14.29 -2.72 -17.60
C THR A 76 15.15 -2.39 -16.40
N ASP A 77 15.44 -3.40 -15.58
CA ASP A 77 16.31 -3.28 -14.41
C ASP A 77 15.84 -2.17 -13.44
N PHE A 78 14.52 -2.06 -13.27
CA PHE A 78 13.95 -1.10 -12.34
C PHE A 78 14.42 -1.43 -10.91
N PRO A 79 14.72 -0.42 -10.08
CA PRO A 79 15.15 -0.64 -8.70
C PRO A 79 14.17 -1.52 -7.92
N ARG A 80 14.69 -2.40 -7.07
CA ARG A 80 13.87 -3.27 -6.21
C ARG A 80 13.30 -2.48 -5.05
N GLY A 81 12.17 -2.96 -4.52
CA GLY A 81 11.48 -2.35 -3.39
C GLY A 81 10.14 -1.73 -3.76
N MET A 82 9.56 -1.04 -2.79
CA MET A 82 8.30 -0.32 -2.93
C MET A 82 8.59 1.09 -3.44
N HIS A 83 7.75 1.55 -4.35
CA HIS A 83 7.89 2.85 -5.00
C HIS A 83 6.59 3.63 -4.91
N TYR A 84 6.70 4.93 -4.65
CA TYR A 84 5.65 5.92 -4.83
C TYR A 84 5.74 6.51 -6.22
N TYR A 85 4.59 6.85 -6.83
CA TYR A 85 4.59 7.51 -8.12
C TYR A 85 3.36 8.39 -8.35
N HIS A 86 3.52 9.35 -9.26
CA HIS A 86 2.44 10.16 -9.80
C HIS A 86 2.39 10.01 -11.32
N TRP A 87 1.18 10.04 -11.84
CA TRP A 87 0.93 10.29 -13.25
C TRP A 87 0.85 11.79 -13.51
N PHE A 88 1.35 12.19 -14.68
CA PHE A 88 1.17 13.54 -15.22
C PHE A 88 0.59 13.41 -16.62
N VAL A 89 -0.57 14.04 -16.85
CA VAL A 89 -1.24 14.11 -18.14
C VAL A 89 -1.32 15.57 -18.52
N ASP A 90 -0.66 15.97 -19.61
CA ASP A 90 -0.52 17.35 -20.04
C ASP A 90 -0.06 18.30 -18.91
N GLY A 91 0.88 17.81 -18.10
CA GLY A 91 1.43 18.52 -16.93
C GLY A 91 0.55 18.52 -15.68
N VAL A 92 -0.64 17.93 -15.72
CA VAL A 92 -1.53 17.83 -14.54
C VAL A 92 -1.23 16.54 -13.77
N LYS A 93 -0.95 16.68 -12.47
CA LYS A 93 -0.77 15.54 -11.56
C LYS A 93 -2.09 14.80 -11.36
N LEU A 94 -2.07 13.49 -11.55
CA LEU A 94 -3.23 12.62 -11.39
C LEU A 94 -2.97 11.49 -10.42
N PHE A 95 -4.02 11.14 -9.67
CA PHE A 95 -4.11 9.93 -8.85
C PHE A 95 -4.94 8.88 -9.63
N ASP A 96 -4.42 7.65 -9.69
CA ASP A 96 -5.17 6.54 -10.28
C ASP A 96 -5.95 5.76 -9.20
N PRO A 97 -7.27 5.86 -9.16
CA PRO A 97 -8.08 5.17 -8.17
C PRO A 97 -8.15 3.64 -8.39
N ASN A 98 -7.68 3.14 -9.53
CA ASN A 98 -7.69 1.70 -9.86
C ASN A 98 -6.35 1.02 -9.56
N ALA A 99 -5.31 1.78 -9.22
CA ALA A 99 -4.01 1.24 -8.84
C ALA A 99 -3.87 1.12 -7.32
N ALA A 100 -2.90 0.33 -6.88
CA ALA A 100 -2.54 0.28 -5.47
C ALA A 100 -2.12 1.67 -4.98
N PHE A 101 -2.46 1.98 -3.75
CA PHE A 101 -2.15 3.26 -3.13
C PHE A 101 -1.85 3.12 -1.65
N SER A 102 -1.24 4.14 -1.08
CA SER A 102 -1.01 4.28 0.36
C SER A 102 -1.06 5.76 0.74
N TYR A 103 -0.75 6.05 2.01
CA TYR A 103 -0.53 7.41 2.46
C TYR A 103 0.96 7.62 2.71
N GLY A 104 1.56 8.56 2.03
CA GLY A 104 2.97 8.91 2.15
C GLY A 104 3.24 10.28 1.56
N CYS A 105 4.33 10.92 1.97
CA CYS A 105 4.68 12.27 1.52
C CYS A 105 3.55 13.30 1.76
N PHE A 106 2.79 13.16 2.86
CA PHE A 106 1.63 13.97 3.26
C PHE A 106 0.42 13.89 2.32
N GLU A 107 0.33 12.88 1.46
CA GLU A 107 -0.79 12.72 0.55
C GLU A 107 -1.16 11.25 0.30
N THR A 108 -2.34 11.01 -0.25
CA THR A 108 -2.69 9.71 -0.84
C THR A 108 -1.95 9.57 -2.16
N ILE A 109 -1.15 8.52 -2.28
CA ILE A 109 -0.21 8.36 -3.39
C ILE A 109 -0.27 6.93 -3.95
N ASN A 110 -0.15 6.81 -5.27
CA ASN A 110 -0.07 5.49 -5.90
C ASN A 110 1.26 4.81 -5.61
N THR A 111 1.21 3.48 -5.51
CA THR A 111 2.38 2.66 -5.21
C THR A 111 2.45 1.43 -6.11
N PHE A 112 3.66 0.95 -6.31
CA PHE A 112 3.92 -0.40 -6.83
C PHE A 112 5.18 -0.97 -6.19
N GLU A 113 5.34 -2.28 -6.30
CA GLU A 113 6.50 -2.97 -5.75
C GLU A 113 7.22 -3.77 -6.84
N VAL A 114 8.54 -3.64 -6.87
CA VAL A 114 9.43 -4.53 -7.61
C VAL A 114 10.05 -5.49 -6.59
N PRO A 115 9.58 -6.75 -6.50
CA PRO A 115 9.97 -7.66 -5.43
C PRO A 115 11.46 -7.95 -5.42
N GLU A 116 12.04 -8.09 -4.22
CA GLU A 116 13.42 -8.52 -4.02
C GLU A 116 13.62 -9.97 -4.50
N ARG A 117 14.81 -10.24 -5.04
CA ARG A 117 15.15 -11.59 -5.51
C ARG A 117 15.50 -12.49 -4.32
N GLY A 118 14.78 -13.60 -4.22
CA GLY A 118 15.06 -14.62 -3.20
C GLY A 118 14.52 -14.29 -1.80
N GLU A 119 14.01 -13.07 -1.58
CA GLU A 119 13.44 -12.68 -0.29
C GLU A 119 11.93 -12.87 -0.30
N THR A 120 11.44 -13.68 0.61
CA THR A 120 10.00 -14.02 0.68
C THR A 120 9.38 -13.78 2.06
N PHE A 121 10.15 -13.23 3.01
CA PHE A 121 9.68 -13.05 4.38
C PHE A 121 8.52 -12.08 4.52
N TYR A 122 8.34 -11.16 3.57
CA TYR A 122 7.28 -10.16 3.52
C TYR A 122 6.14 -10.51 2.52
N HIS A 123 6.19 -11.70 1.91
CA HIS A 123 5.13 -12.17 1.03
C HIS A 123 4.01 -12.83 1.82
N LEU A 124 2.78 -12.78 1.30
CA LEU A 124 1.67 -13.55 1.82
C LEU A 124 2.00 -15.06 1.64
N LYS A 125 2.07 -15.81 2.74
CA LYS A 125 2.29 -17.25 2.76
C LYS A 125 1.08 -17.95 3.37
N ASN A 126 0.93 -19.24 3.12
CA ASN A 126 -0.08 -20.07 3.75
C ASN A 126 0.39 -20.49 5.16
N VAL A 127 0.30 -19.59 6.10
CA VAL A 127 0.63 -19.74 7.53
C VAL A 127 -0.53 -19.22 8.38
N PRO A 128 -0.60 -19.52 9.68
CA PRO A 128 -1.57 -18.85 10.56
C PRO A 128 -1.37 -17.35 10.54
N HIS A 129 -2.45 -16.60 10.28
CA HIS A 129 -2.41 -15.14 10.20
C HIS A 129 -2.96 -14.49 11.46
N GLY A 130 -2.24 -13.50 11.97
CA GLY A 130 -2.71 -12.61 13.03
C GLY A 130 -3.80 -11.66 12.54
N THR A 131 -4.29 -10.83 13.44
CA THR A 131 -5.34 -9.84 13.15
C THR A 131 -4.78 -8.43 13.26
N VAL A 132 -5.18 -7.56 12.33
CA VAL A 132 -4.89 -6.13 12.40
C VAL A 132 -6.17 -5.40 12.80
N HIS A 133 -6.13 -4.73 13.95
CA HIS A 133 -7.23 -3.95 14.51
C HIS A 133 -6.99 -2.46 14.26
N LEU A 134 -8.01 -1.73 13.88
CA LEU A 134 -8.03 -0.27 13.94
C LEU A 134 -8.64 0.14 15.28
N ALA A 135 -7.83 0.66 16.18
CA ALA A 135 -8.24 1.15 17.49
C ALA A 135 -8.32 2.68 17.49
N LYS A 136 -9.36 3.19 18.13
CA LYS A 136 -9.56 4.64 18.34
C LYS A 136 -9.43 4.96 19.82
N TYR A 137 -8.78 6.09 20.13
CA TYR A 137 -8.58 6.53 21.50
C TYR A 137 -8.50 8.05 21.59
N VAL A 138 -8.78 8.58 22.75
CA VAL A 138 -8.55 10.00 23.04
C VAL A 138 -7.15 10.15 23.60
N SER A 139 -6.34 10.98 22.95
CA SER A 139 -4.96 11.24 23.40
C SER A 139 -4.97 11.99 24.74
N GLY A 140 -4.25 11.46 25.72
CA GLY A 140 -4.03 12.14 27.00
C GLY A 140 -3.11 13.36 26.91
N VAL A 141 -2.43 13.56 25.77
CA VAL A 141 -1.50 14.68 25.57
C VAL A 141 -2.23 15.93 25.07
N ASN A 142 -3.05 15.77 24.05
CA ASN A 142 -3.72 16.91 23.39
C ASN A 142 -5.25 16.83 23.37
N GLY A 143 -5.84 15.78 23.96
CA GLY A 143 -7.30 15.59 23.99
C GLY A 143 -7.96 15.22 22.67
N HIS A 144 -7.20 15.06 21.60
CA HIS A 144 -7.74 14.73 20.28
C HIS A 144 -8.04 13.23 20.13
N LEU A 145 -9.06 12.92 19.33
CA LEU A 145 -9.32 11.56 18.89
C LEU A 145 -8.21 11.12 17.95
N LYS A 146 -7.58 9.99 18.24
CA LYS A 146 -6.52 9.38 17.46
C LYS A 146 -6.86 7.95 17.08
N GLU A 147 -6.16 7.46 16.09
CA GLU A 147 -6.24 6.08 15.62
C GLU A 147 -4.87 5.42 15.72
N CYS A 148 -4.85 4.10 15.90
CA CYS A 148 -3.67 3.28 15.73
C CYS A 148 -4.06 1.92 15.15
N TYR A 149 -3.15 1.32 14.38
CA TYR A 149 -3.26 -0.07 14.03
C TYR A 149 -2.57 -0.93 15.09
N VAL A 150 -3.20 -2.04 15.43
CA VAL A 150 -2.65 -3.02 16.37
C VAL A 150 -2.66 -4.39 15.72
N TYR A 151 -1.47 -4.94 15.47
CA TYR A 151 -1.34 -6.34 15.09
C TYR A 151 -1.35 -7.21 16.35
N THR A 152 -2.14 -8.28 16.32
CA THR A 152 -2.19 -9.32 17.34
C THR A 152 -1.87 -10.68 16.71
N PRO A 153 -1.04 -11.54 17.33
CA PRO A 153 -0.70 -12.85 16.78
C PRO A 153 -1.93 -13.75 16.65
N TYR A 154 -1.88 -14.69 15.70
CA TYR A 154 -2.93 -15.69 15.51
C TYR A 154 -3.31 -16.39 16.82
N GLY A 155 -4.60 -16.47 17.08
CA GLY A 155 -5.14 -17.16 18.26
C GLY A 155 -4.99 -16.41 19.57
N SER A 156 -4.45 -15.20 19.58
CA SER A 156 -4.31 -14.39 20.81
C SER A 156 -5.63 -14.07 21.48
N GLU A 157 -6.70 -13.98 20.73
CA GLU A 157 -8.09 -13.76 21.22
C GLU A 157 -8.62 -14.93 22.08
N ASN A 158 -8.05 -16.13 21.89
CA ASN A 158 -8.42 -17.33 22.67
C ASN A 158 -7.68 -17.42 24.01
N HIS A 159 -6.72 -16.51 24.26
CA HIS A 159 -5.85 -16.50 25.44
C HIS A 159 -5.79 -15.10 26.07
N PRO A 160 -6.90 -14.55 26.55
CA PRO A 160 -6.96 -13.18 27.09
C PRO A 160 -6.12 -12.99 28.36
N GLU A 161 -5.80 -14.07 29.07
CA GLU A 161 -4.94 -14.07 30.25
C GLU A 161 -3.44 -13.97 29.91
N ARG A 162 -3.08 -14.27 28.66
CA ARG A 162 -1.68 -14.28 28.23
C ARG A 162 -1.15 -12.88 28.02
N ARG A 163 0.05 -12.61 28.56
CA ARG A 163 0.77 -11.35 28.37
C ARG A 163 1.74 -11.48 27.21
N TYR A 164 1.59 -10.62 26.22
CA TYR A 164 2.48 -10.53 25.06
C TYR A 164 3.42 -9.35 25.22
N PRO A 165 4.68 -9.45 24.76
CA PRO A 165 5.50 -8.26 24.55
C PRO A 165 4.81 -7.33 23.56
N VAL A 166 5.09 -6.04 23.67
CA VAL A 166 4.55 -5.03 22.76
C VAL A 166 5.70 -4.31 22.08
N LEU A 167 5.64 -4.27 20.76
CA LEU A 167 6.51 -3.44 19.93
C LEU A 167 5.71 -2.21 19.49
N TYR A 168 6.24 -1.02 19.75
CA TYR A 168 5.71 0.24 19.23
C TYR A 168 6.51 0.62 17.99
N LEU A 169 5.84 0.76 16.86
CA LEU A 169 6.43 1.20 15.60
C LEU A 169 5.88 2.57 15.24
N GLN A 170 6.80 3.46 14.96
CA GLN A 170 6.52 4.80 14.53
C GLN A 170 6.71 4.91 13.02
N HIS A 171 5.83 5.64 12.35
CA HIS A 171 5.91 5.88 10.92
C HIS A 171 6.99 6.94 10.58
N GLY A 172 7.31 7.09 9.31
CA GLY A 172 8.20 8.13 8.80
C GLY A 172 7.51 9.48 8.64
N VAL A 173 8.32 10.54 8.46
CA VAL A 173 7.79 11.88 8.15
C VAL A 173 6.95 11.82 6.86
N GLY A 174 5.77 12.41 6.90
CA GLY A 174 4.83 12.41 5.78
C GLY A 174 3.97 11.16 5.66
N GLU A 175 4.06 10.22 6.60
CA GLU A 175 3.25 9.01 6.67
C GLU A 175 2.26 9.09 7.86
N ASN A 176 1.54 8.02 8.13
CA ASN A 176 0.63 7.88 9.25
C ASN A 176 0.60 6.42 9.76
N GLU A 177 -0.32 6.10 10.65
CA GLU A 177 -0.48 4.78 11.26
C GLU A 177 -0.69 3.63 10.27
N THR A 178 -1.06 3.92 9.02
CA THR A 178 -1.27 2.89 7.98
C THR A 178 0.03 2.39 7.37
N GLY A 179 1.12 3.16 7.47
CA GLY A 179 2.36 2.94 6.71
C GLY A 179 2.94 1.55 6.88
N TRP A 180 3.05 1.07 8.12
CA TRP A 180 3.63 -0.25 8.40
C TRP A 180 2.78 -1.43 7.88
N ILE A 181 1.47 -1.24 7.70
CA ILE A 181 0.58 -2.29 7.15
C ILE A 181 0.51 -2.19 5.63
N TRP A 182 0.20 -1.01 5.10
CA TRP A 182 -0.08 -0.86 3.66
C TRP A 182 1.19 -0.90 2.80
N GLN A 183 2.29 -0.41 3.34
CA GLN A 183 3.59 -0.34 2.65
C GLN A 183 4.56 -1.36 3.21
N GLY A 184 4.69 -1.40 4.55
CA GLY A 184 5.67 -2.24 5.24
C GLY A 184 5.26 -3.71 5.34
N LYS A 185 4.00 -4.07 5.05
CA LYS A 185 3.49 -5.46 5.11
C LYS A 185 3.79 -6.16 6.43
N LEU A 186 3.82 -5.40 7.51
CA LEU A 186 4.20 -5.87 8.85
C LEU A 186 3.44 -7.12 9.27
N ASN A 187 2.14 -7.20 8.99
CA ASN A 187 1.32 -8.35 9.32
C ASN A 187 1.86 -9.64 8.66
N TYR A 188 2.21 -9.61 7.37
CA TYR A 188 2.79 -10.78 6.69
C TYR A 188 4.18 -11.11 7.22
N ILE A 189 4.99 -10.10 7.51
CA ILE A 189 6.33 -10.28 8.10
C ILE A 189 6.20 -10.98 9.45
N MET A 190 5.34 -10.50 10.33
CA MET A 190 5.13 -11.07 11.66
C MET A 190 4.61 -12.51 11.57
N ASP A 191 3.58 -12.75 10.76
CA ASP A 191 3.01 -14.08 10.57
C ASP A 191 4.06 -15.08 10.09
N ASN A 192 4.84 -14.72 9.08
CA ASN A 192 5.89 -15.56 8.52
C ASN A 192 7.00 -15.84 9.54
N LEU A 193 7.49 -14.81 10.23
CA LEU A 193 8.57 -14.96 11.20
C LEU A 193 8.14 -15.77 12.43
N ILE A 194 6.89 -15.63 12.89
CA ILE A 194 6.34 -16.41 13.99
C ILE A 194 6.20 -17.88 13.56
N ALA A 195 5.64 -18.13 12.38
CA ALA A 195 5.48 -19.47 11.84
C ALA A 195 6.83 -20.20 11.64
N GLU A 196 7.85 -19.47 11.21
CA GLU A 196 9.22 -19.96 11.04
C GLU A 196 10.02 -20.02 12.36
N ARG A 197 9.41 -19.65 13.50
CA ARG A 197 10.06 -19.60 14.83
C ARG A 197 11.29 -18.67 14.89
N LYS A 198 11.35 -17.70 14.03
CA LYS A 198 12.38 -16.66 13.97
C LYS A 198 12.04 -15.46 14.86
N CYS A 199 10.79 -15.34 15.25
CA CYS A 199 10.28 -14.32 16.14
C CYS A 199 9.31 -14.95 17.14
N ARG A 200 9.31 -14.46 18.38
CA ARG A 200 8.27 -14.81 19.33
C ARG A 200 7.00 -14.03 19.04
N GLU A 201 5.87 -14.58 19.47
CA GLU A 201 4.60 -13.88 19.42
C GLU A 201 4.66 -12.57 20.22
N MET A 202 4.23 -11.48 19.59
CA MET A 202 4.16 -10.15 20.19
C MET A 202 3.03 -9.35 19.56
N MET A 203 2.53 -8.36 20.27
CA MET A 203 1.66 -7.35 19.72
C MET A 203 2.50 -6.25 19.09
N VAL A 204 2.01 -5.64 18.01
CA VAL A 204 2.66 -4.46 17.43
C VAL A 204 1.66 -3.33 17.34
N VAL A 205 2.01 -2.18 17.91
CA VAL A 205 1.21 -0.96 17.91
C VAL A 205 1.85 0.05 16.96
N MET A 206 1.07 0.51 16.01
CA MET A 206 1.47 1.49 14.99
C MET A 206 0.55 2.70 15.14
N SER A 207 1.03 3.73 15.78
CA SER A 207 0.26 4.95 16.07
C SER A 207 0.70 6.09 15.16
N CYS A 208 -0.23 7.02 14.91
CA CYS A 208 0.12 8.32 14.36
C CYS A 208 0.80 9.16 15.44
N ASP A 209 2.03 9.60 15.20
CA ASP A 209 2.85 10.35 16.16
C ASP A 209 2.69 11.86 16.05
N TYR A 210 1.99 12.37 15.05
CA TYR A 210 1.69 13.79 14.93
C TYR A 210 0.81 14.25 16.11
N ALA A 211 1.41 15.08 16.96
CA ALA A 211 0.73 15.65 18.14
C ALA A 211 0.72 17.16 18.01
N PHE A 212 -0.26 17.68 17.26
CA PHE A 212 -0.47 19.12 17.16
C PHE A 212 -1.22 19.61 18.42
N ILE A 213 -0.74 20.70 19.01
CA ILE A 213 -1.41 21.43 20.08
C ILE A 213 -2.06 22.66 19.43
N GLU A 214 -3.30 22.92 19.80
CA GLU A 214 -4.04 24.08 19.25
C GLU A 214 -3.28 25.38 19.53
N GLY A 215 -2.98 26.13 18.47
CA GLY A 215 -2.21 27.39 18.54
C GLY A 215 -0.71 27.26 18.31
N GLU A 216 -0.16 26.07 18.10
CA GLU A 216 1.22 25.89 17.64
C GLU A 216 1.26 25.68 16.11
N GLU A 217 2.14 26.38 15.45
CA GLU A 217 2.43 26.15 14.02
C GLU A 217 3.21 24.83 13.87
N ALA A 218 2.85 24.04 12.86
CA ALA A 218 3.49 22.77 12.57
C ALA A 218 4.86 22.98 11.86
#